data_342a13f7efb8923b90b3014be9427bb0
#
_entry.id   342a13f7efb8923b90b3014be9427bb0
#
_cell.length_a   1.000
_cell.length_b   1.000
_cell.length_c   1.000
_cell.angle_alpha   90.00
_cell.angle_beta   90.00
_cell.angle_gamma   90.00
#
_symmetry.space_group_name_H-M   'P 1'
#
loop_
_entity.id
_entity.type
_entity.pdbx_description
1 polymer ?
#
loop_
_entity_poly.entity_id
_entity_poly.type
_entity_poly.pdbx_seq_one_letter_code
_entity_poly.pdbx_strand_id
1 'polypeptide(L)'
;MKKNIYFLLGLTVFLVLPCTARPPHKGEVLIDAMNYAKLNKKIIVNAEIIFNEVRLAPNEMLTIVPIIRSADEMHVMEFGPIYINGRARDKTNMRRVAFGNMSYPENTVAVIKRKNRKSQSFSYSVETEYQKWMRDSELIFLEYRTECGCKDKGGDIWLAGKIHLPAPYIPQFQLSYLVPAVEEVKRRTESYSANFDYAVNRSEIDRNFKNNATVLDQADRIISEAKNDPNIVLDKILITGYASPDGDTAHNISLSEKRAKAFTNYLTGKHNLRGTLITTDWKGEDWQGLSALISRSHDPYCEEILQVIKNTADINKRKTALKNLQGGAVYRKLLETDFPVLRRNSYDIFYTVRGLDTDQSKDLIFVKPQQLSLNEMFMVANSYEKGSKEFKKTFDIAARMYPDDPVARFNRSTSEIETGSYDDAITALQQIETPQGWNNLAVALFRRGDNTQVSCYFEKASKAGLKEAAHNLSEYKKWLESKDN
;
A
#
# COMPACT_ATOMS: atom_id res chain seq x y z
N MET A 1 15.45 10.43 38.75
CA MET A 1 14.83 9.11 38.85
C MET A 1 13.73 9.18 39.91
N LYS A 2 12.49 9.43 39.53
CA LYS A 2 11.32 9.33 40.40
C LYS A 2 10.44 8.22 39.80
N LYS A 3 10.39 7.09 40.47
CA LYS A 3 9.53 5.97 40.15
C LYS A 3 8.11 6.34 40.58
N ASN A 4 7.22 6.57 39.63
CA ASN A 4 5.80 6.59 39.89
C ASN A 4 5.31 5.14 40.05
N ILE A 5 5.13 4.75 41.30
CA ILE A 5 4.44 3.53 41.66
C ILE A 5 2.94 3.85 41.52
N TYR A 6 2.33 3.40 40.45
CA TYR A 6 0.87 3.32 40.36
C TYR A 6 0.42 2.22 41.35
N PHE A 7 -0.12 2.63 42.46
CA PHE A 7 -0.87 1.76 43.35
C PHE A 7 -2.14 1.36 42.59
N LEU A 8 -2.09 0.22 41.93
CA LEU A 8 -3.26 -0.51 41.47
C LEU A 8 -3.94 -1.02 42.76
N LEU A 9 -4.81 -0.20 43.36
CA LEU A 9 -5.80 -0.71 44.26
C LEU A 9 -6.78 -1.54 43.42
N GLY A 10 -6.39 -2.78 43.17
CA GLY A 10 -7.31 -3.82 42.78
C GLY A 10 -8.32 -3.95 43.88
N LEU A 11 -9.40 -3.17 43.81
CA LEU A 11 -10.60 -3.50 44.54
C LEU A 11 -11.18 -4.71 43.83
N THR A 12 -10.61 -5.88 44.09
CA THR A 12 -11.34 -7.14 44.07
C THR A 12 -12.41 -6.98 45.13
N VAL A 13 -13.49 -6.31 44.77
CA VAL A 13 -14.76 -6.49 45.45
C VAL A 13 -15.19 -7.92 45.15
N PHE A 14 -14.55 -8.84 45.83
CA PHE A 14 -15.22 -10.09 46.12
C PHE A 14 -16.41 -9.69 46.99
N LEU A 15 -17.52 -9.40 46.35
CA LEU A 15 -18.83 -9.47 46.91
C LEU A 15 -19.05 -10.90 47.42
N VAL A 16 -18.44 -11.24 48.53
CA VAL A 16 -18.98 -12.28 49.39
C VAL A 16 -20.27 -11.68 49.92
N LEU A 17 -21.33 -11.78 49.14
CA LEU A 17 -22.68 -11.53 49.61
C LEU A 17 -22.94 -12.54 50.73
N PRO A 18 -23.11 -12.10 51.98
CA PRO A 18 -23.74 -12.97 52.94
C PRO A 18 -25.14 -13.26 52.41
N CYS A 19 -25.44 -14.54 52.26
CA CYS A 19 -26.71 -15.06 51.77
C CYS A 19 -27.84 -14.72 52.74
N THR A 20 -28.30 -13.44 52.72
CA THR A 20 -29.60 -13.05 53.24
C THR A 20 -30.30 -12.34 52.12
N ALA A 21 -31.11 -13.10 51.41
CA ALA A 21 -31.93 -12.64 50.33
C ALA A 21 -32.80 -11.45 50.76
N ARG A 22 -32.35 -10.23 50.47
CA ARG A 22 -33.26 -9.11 50.31
C ARG A 22 -33.57 -8.96 48.82
N PRO A 23 -34.84 -8.62 48.50
CA PRO A 23 -35.23 -8.46 47.10
C PRO A 23 -34.39 -7.37 46.47
N PRO A 24 -34.16 -7.51 45.15
CA PRO A 24 -33.42 -6.55 44.35
C PRO A 24 -34.03 -5.15 44.49
N HIS A 25 -33.27 -4.15 44.04
CA HIS A 25 -33.65 -2.74 43.97
C HIS A 25 -35.17 -2.57 43.78
N LYS A 26 -35.80 -1.90 44.71
CA LYS A 26 -37.28 -1.80 44.73
C LYS A 26 -37.85 -0.78 43.74
N GLY A 27 -37.03 -0.27 42.79
CA GLY A 27 -37.45 0.79 41.88
C GLY A 27 -37.77 2.14 42.59
N GLU A 28 -37.18 2.36 43.78
CA GLU A 28 -37.38 3.59 44.55
C GLU A 28 -36.61 4.79 43.97
N VAL A 29 -35.48 4.52 43.25
CA VAL A 29 -34.74 5.49 42.46
C VAL A 29 -35.04 5.24 41.00
N LEU A 30 -35.47 6.26 40.30
CA LEU A 30 -35.81 6.20 38.88
C LEU A 30 -34.89 7.16 38.10
N ILE A 31 -34.62 6.81 36.85
CA ILE A 31 -33.93 7.68 35.91
C ILE A 31 -34.93 8.14 34.87
N ASP A 32 -34.95 9.44 34.63
CA ASP A 32 -35.70 10.07 33.58
C ASP A 32 -34.73 10.88 32.70
N ALA A 33 -35.10 11.09 31.41
CA ALA A 33 -34.40 11.94 30.47
C ALA A 33 -32.89 11.68 30.36
N MET A 34 -32.46 10.41 30.41
CA MET A 34 -31.06 10.06 30.15
C MET A 34 -30.68 10.44 28.72
N ASN A 35 -29.64 11.24 28.57
CA ASN A 35 -29.02 11.52 27.29
C ASN A 35 -27.50 11.49 27.41
N TYR A 36 -26.85 11.25 26.31
CA TYR A 36 -25.40 11.19 26.21
C TYR A 36 -24.92 11.73 24.88
N ALA A 37 -23.76 12.35 24.89
CA ALA A 37 -23.09 12.84 23.69
C ALA A 37 -21.59 12.67 23.81
N LYS A 38 -20.94 12.41 22.66
CA LYS A 38 -19.48 12.52 22.55
C LYS A 38 -19.18 13.89 21.95
N LEU A 39 -18.44 14.70 22.67
CA LEU A 39 -17.98 16.02 22.22
C LEU A 39 -16.45 16.04 22.27
N ASN A 40 -15.84 16.19 21.12
CA ASN A 40 -14.37 16.08 20.98
C ASN A 40 -13.81 14.75 21.53
N LYS A 41 -13.00 14.84 22.57
CA LYS A 41 -12.39 13.67 23.24
C LYS A 41 -13.11 13.25 24.51
N LYS A 42 -14.27 13.81 24.77
CA LYS A 42 -15.01 13.59 26.01
C LYS A 42 -16.36 12.98 25.74
N ILE A 43 -16.86 12.21 26.69
CA ILE A 43 -18.25 11.76 26.76
C ILE A 43 -18.94 12.50 27.90
N ILE A 44 -20.12 12.99 27.61
CA ILE A 44 -21.00 13.67 28.57
C ILE A 44 -22.23 12.78 28.74
N VAL A 45 -22.58 12.49 29.97
CA VAL A 45 -23.79 11.73 30.32
C VAL A 45 -24.63 12.58 31.27
N ASN A 46 -25.86 12.84 30.86
CA ASN A 46 -26.84 13.56 31.67
C ASN A 46 -28.03 12.67 31.99
N ALA A 47 -28.57 12.81 33.20
CA ALA A 47 -29.76 12.10 33.62
C ALA A 47 -30.49 12.87 34.72
N GLU A 48 -31.78 12.74 34.79
CA GLU A 48 -32.57 13.22 35.93
C GLU A 48 -32.81 12.03 36.87
N ILE A 49 -32.26 12.10 38.08
CA ILE A 49 -32.40 11.07 39.09
C ILE A 49 -33.58 11.44 39.99
N ILE A 50 -34.61 10.60 40.00
CA ILE A 50 -35.86 10.81 40.74
C ILE A 50 -35.89 9.86 41.89
N PHE A 51 -36.12 10.43 43.10
CA PHE A 51 -36.19 9.60 44.36
C PHE A 51 -37.51 9.82 45.14
N ASN A 52 -38.60 10.00 44.40
CA ASN A 52 -39.89 10.26 44.99
C ASN A 52 -40.35 9.15 45.96
N GLU A 53 -40.08 7.91 45.61
CA GLU A 53 -40.47 6.72 46.37
C GLU A 53 -39.45 6.31 47.44
N VAL A 54 -38.24 6.90 47.43
CA VAL A 54 -37.22 6.63 48.43
C VAL A 54 -37.72 7.07 49.80
N ARG A 55 -37.73 6.14 50.78
CA ARG A 55 -38.03 6.38 52.17
C ARG A 55 -36.81 6.08 53.02
N LEU A 56 -36.27 7.08 53.69
CA LEU A 56 -35.14 6.94 54.60
C LEU A 56 -35.53 7.16 56.03
N ALA A 57 -35.06 6.29 56.92
CA ALA A 57 -35.13 6.51 58.37
C ALA A 57 -34.32 7.77 58.72
N PRO A 58 -34.61 8.44 59.87
CA PRO A 58 -33.93 9.71 60.19
C PRO A 58 -32.39 9.65 60.19
N ASN A 59 -31.80 8.52 60.56
CA ASN A 59 -30.36 8.30 60.65
C ASN A 59 -29.77 7.51 59.47
N GLU A 60 -30.58 7.19 58.49
CA GLU A 60 -30.18 6.41 57.29
C GLU A 60 -29.58 7.30 56.21
N MET A 61 -28.71 6.73 55.40
CA MET A 61 -28.12 7.34 54.22
C MET A 61 -28.19 6.35 53.08
N LEU A 62 -28.61 6.81 51.92
CA LEU A 62 -28.52 6.13 50.64
C LEU A 62 -27.36 6.75 49.85
N THR A 63 -26.48 5.89 49.41
CA THR A 63 -25.38 6.31 48.52
C THR A 63 -25.62 5.69 47.14
N ILE A 64 -25.48 6.50 46.09
CA ILE A 64 -25.56 6.08 44.71
C ILE A 64 -24.21 6.39 44.08
N VAL A 65 -23.56 5.39 43.50
CA VAL A 65 -22.32 5.56 42.71
C VAL A 65 -22.63 5.25 41.26
N PRO A 66 -22.61 6.25 40.38
CA PRO A 66 -22.78 6.05 38.96
C PRO A 66 -21.52 5.41 38.34
N ILE A 67 -21.70 4.46 37.45
CA ILE A 67 -20.64 3.69 36.84
C ILE A 67 -20.96 3.51 35.37
N ILE A 68 -20.01 3.82 34.47
CA ILE A 68 -20.05 3.36 33.08
C ILE A 68 -19.32 2.03 33.00
N ARG A 69 -19.99 1.01 32.45
CA ARG A 69 -19.46 -0.34 32.27
C ARG A 69 -19.55 -0.76 30.82
N SER A 70 -18.49 -1.38 30.28
CA SER A 70 -18.54 -1.98 28.96
C SER A 70 -19.50 -3.16 28.89
N ALA A 71 -20.03 -3.46 27.70
CA ALA A 71 -20.97 -4.56 27.52
C ALA A 71 -20.38 -5.94 27.85
N ASP A 72 -19.07 -6.12 27.75
CA ASP A 72 -18.33 -7.32 28.12
C ASP A 72 -17.89 -7.34 29.60
N GLU A 73 -18.25 -6.31 30.37
CA GLU A 73 -17.92 -6.11 31.80
C GLU A 73 -16.41 -6.01 32.10
N MET A 74 -15.55 -5.96 31.10
CA MET A 74 -14.09 -5.93 31.27
C MET A 74 -13.56 -4.55 31.64
N HIS A 75 -14.31 -3.49 31.34
CA HIS A 75 -13.93 -2.11 31.60
C HIS A 75 -15.01 -1.41 32.43
N VAL A 76 -14.57 -0.70 33.45
CA VAL A 76 -15.43 0.02 34.37
C VAL A 76 -14.84 1.40 34.66
N MET A 77 -15.69 2.41 34.72
CA MET A 77 -15.34 3.75 35.17
C MET A 77 -16.35 4.24 36.18
N GLU A 78 -15.88 4.44 37.41
CA GLU A 78 -16.69 4.94 38.50
C GLU A 78 -16.65 6.47 38.59
N PHE A 79 -17.78 7.07 38.93
CA PHE A 79 -17.93 8.51 39.17
C PHE A 79 -18.14 8.80 40.65
N GLY A 80 -18.07 10.07 40.96
CA GLY A 80 -18.26 10.51 42.31
C GLY A 80 -19.61 10.11 42.90
N PRO A 81 -19.68 9.76 44.19
CA PRO A 81 -20.91 9.33 44.85
C PRO A 81 -21.90 10.48 45.05
N ILE A 82 -23.19 10.12 45.04
CA ILE A 82 -24.30 10.97 45.41
C ILE A 82 -24.83 10.46 46.77
N TYR A 83 -24.78 11.30 47.77
CA TYR A 83 -25.25 10.97 49.12
C TYR A 83 -26.65 11.55 49.36
N ILE A 84 -27.59 10.71 49.73
CA ILE A 84 -28.96 11.09 50.07
C ILE A 84 -29.16 10.78 51.57
N ASN A 85 -29.25 11.81 52.38
CA ASN A 85 -29.29 11.71 53.83
C ASN A 85 -30.72 11.79 54.37
N GLY A 86 -31.06 10.93 55.34
CA GLY A 86 -32.21 11.13 56.19
C GLY A 86 -32.07 12.37 57.09
N ARG A 87 -33.16 12.86 57.61
CA ARG A 87 -33.23 14.16 58.31
C ARG A 87 -32.22 14.35 59.44
N ALA A 88 -32.04 13.35 60.31
CA ALA A 88 -31.11 13.44 61.46
C ALA A 88 -29.66 13.25 60.99
N ARG A 89 -29.42 12.34 60.05
CA ARG A 89 -28.09 12.09 59.43
C ARG A 89 -27.57 13.35 58.76
N ASP A 90 -28.41 14.01 57.99
CA ASP A 90 -28.05 15.25 57.30
C ASP A 90 -27.59 16.32 58.30
N LYS A 91 -28.41 16.60 59.33
CA LYS A 91 -28.06 17.55 60.38
C LYS A 91 -26.76 17.22 61.10
N THR A 92 -26.52 15.94 61.41
CA THR A 92 -25.29 15.47 62.07
C THR A 92 -24.09 15.61 61.16
N ASN A 93 -24.18 15.16 59.90
CA ASN A 93 -23.08 15.25 58.94
C ASN A 93 -22.72 16.71 58.66
N MET A 94 -23.67 17.58 58.42
CA MET A 94 -23.43 19.01 58.19
C MET A 94 -22.69 19.69 59.39
N ARG A 95 -23.04 19.32 60.59
CA ARG A 95 -22.31 19.81 61.78
C ARG A 95 -20.88 19.28 61.84
N ARG A 96 -20.67 17.97 61.59
CA ARG A 96 -19.33 17.35 61.56
C ARG A 96 -18.45 17.93 60.50
N VAL A 97 -18.99 18.21 59.33
CA VAL A 97 -18.25 18.91 58.24
C VAL A 97 -17.87 20.33 58.66
N ALA A 98 -18.82 21.08 59.25
CA ALA A 98 -18.55 22.45 59.72
C ALA A 98 -17.49 22.55 60.81
N PHE A 99 -17.35 21.54 61.66
CA PHE A 99 -16.32 21.43 62.69
C PHE A 99 -15.04 20.70 62.28
N GLY A 100 -14.90 20.34 60.98
CA GLY A 100 -13.70 19.67 60.44
C GLY A 100 -13.55 18.20 60.89
N ASN A 101 -14.60 17.62 61.55
CA ASN A 101 -14.58 16.23 62.07
C ASN A 101 -15.02 15.20 61.00
N MET A 102 -15.33 15.61 59.80
CA MET A 102 -15.74 14.78 58.68
C MET A 102 -15.56 15.55 57.37
N SER A 103 -15.14 14.88 56.31
CA SER A 103 -15.22 15.36 54.92
C SER A 103 -15.90 14.30 54.05
N TYR A 104 -16.62 14.75 53.05
CA TYR A 104 -17.01 13.87 51.95
C TYR A 104 -15.81 13.70 50.99
N PRO A 105 -15.72 12.60 50.26
CA PRO A 105 -14.72 12.46 49.21
C PRO A 105 -14.71 13.67 48.25
N GLU A 106 -13.53 14.08 47.78
CA GLU A 106 -13.37 15.26 46.92
C GLU A 106 -14.18 15.16 45.63
N ASN A 107 -14.34 13.94 45.07
CA ASN A 107 -15.12 13.64 43.89
C ASN A 107 -16.64 13.53 44.13
N THR A 108 -17.14 13.88 45.34
CA THR A 108 -18.57 13.80 45.63
C THR A 108 -19.39 14.70 44.70
N VAL A 109 -20.35 14.11 44.00
CA VAL A 109 -21.20 14.86 43.04
C VAL A 109 -22.25 15.69 43.77
N ALA A 110 -22.92 15.10 44.76
CA ALA A 110 -23.93 15.80 45.53
C ALA A 110 -24.16 15.22 46.91
N VAL A 111 -24.61 16.06 47.84
CA VAL A 111 -25.12 15.67 49.17
C VAL A 111 -26.52 16.22 49.32
N ILE A 112 -27.53 15.34 49.37
CA ILE A 112 -28.95 15.73 49.29
C ILE A 112 -29.66 15.29 50.59
N LYS A 113 -30.47 16.20 51.14
CA LYS A 113 -31.36 15.85 52.25
C LYS A 113 -32.68 15.31 51.73
N ARG A 114 -33.01 14.08 52.05
CA ARG A 114 -34.29 13.48 51.67
C ARG A 114 -35.43 14.08 52.51
N LYS A 115 -36.47 14.53 51.79
CA LYS A 115 -37.75 14.95 52.37
C LYS A 115 -38.78 13.86 52.04
N ASN A 116 -38.88 12.86 52.91
CA ASN A 116 -39.84 11.78 52.70
C ASN A 116 -41.25 12.28 52.34
N ARG A 117 -41.93 11.61 51.42
CA ARG A 117 -43.27 11.94 50.89
C ARG A 117 -43.33 13.24 50.06
N LYS A 118 -42.18 13.86 49.75
CA LYS A 118 -42.11 15.00 48.82
C LYS A 118 -41.42 14.54 47.54
N SER A 119 -41.87 15.10 46.39
CA SER A 119 -41.19 14.94 45.12
C SER A 119 -39.79 15.57 45.21
N GLN A 120 -38.78 14.87 44.81
CA GLN A 120 -37.39 15.32 44.71
C GLN A 120 -36.68 14.59 43.58
N SER A 121 -35.95 15.39 42.81
CA SER A 121 -35.04 14.90 41.76
C SER A 121 -33.69 15.57 41.89
N PHE A 122 -32.74 15.10 41.13
CA PHE A 122 -31.41 15.67 41.02
C PHE A 122 -30.92 15.54 39.56
N SER A 123 -30.57 16.68 38.95
CA SER A 123 -30.00 16.69 37.60
C SER A 123 -28.55 16.29 37.70
N TYR A 124 -28.28 15.08 37.26
CA TYR A 124 -26.94 14.48 37.17
C TYR A 124 -26.29 14.82 35.84
N SER A 125 -25.06 15.28 35.90
CA SER A 125 -24.23 15.51 34.72
C SER A 125 -22.80 15.11 35.02
N VAL A 126 -22.22 14.32 34.18
CA VAL A 126 -20.81 13.91 34.27
C VAL A 126 -20.13 13.98 32.92
N GLU A 127 -18.88 14.42 32.96
CA GLU A 127 -18.01 14.52 31.79
C GLU A 127 -16.72 13.75 32.09
N THR A 128 -16.27 12.93 31.15
CA THR A 128 -15.00 12.18 31.25
C THR A 128 -14.33 12.03 29.89
N GLU A 129 -13.05 11.71 29.87
CA GLU A 129 -12.34 11.39 28.64
C GLU A 129 -12.94 10.14 27.98
N TYR A 130 -13.25 10.27 26.69
CA TYR A 130 -13.82 9.18 25.91
C TYR A 130 -12.77 8.08 25.67
N GLN A 131 -13.15 6.85 25.97
CA GLN A 131 -12.41 5.65 25.61
C GLN A 131 -13.23 4.80 24.63
N LYS A 132 -12.57 4.08 23.70
CA LYS A 132 -13.26 3.33 22.62
C LYS A 132 -14.32 2.35 23.13
N TRP A 133 -14.11 1.73 24.29
CA TRP A 133 -15.05 0.79 24.89
C TRP A 133 -16.35 1.46 25.36
N MET A 134 -16.34 2.77 25.59
CA MET A 134 -17.52 3.52 26.04
C MET A 134 -18.57 3.71 24.94
N ARG A 135 -18.22 3.38 23.66
CA ARG A 135 -19.17 3.52 22.56
C ARG A 135 -20.44 2.70 22.75
N ASP A 136 -20.27 1.45 23.17
CA ASP A 136 -21.34 0.50 23.45
C ASP A 136 -21.15 0.07 24.90
N SER A 137 -21.78 0.82 25.81
CA SER A 137 -21.62 0.66 27.26
C SER A 137 -22.94 0.85 27.99
N GLU A 138 -22.90 0.64 29.27
CA GLU A 138 -24.05 0.73 30.16
C GLU A 138 -23.76 1.74 31.27
N LEU A 139 -24.72 2.62 31.57
CA LEU A 139 -24.73 3.37 32.79
C LEU A 139 -25.42 2.51 33.83
N ILE A 140 -24.70 2.13 34.86
CA ILE A 140 -25.22 1.38 36.01
C ILE A 140 -25.05 2.20 37.27
N PHE A 141 -25.92 1.97 38.25
CA PHE A 141 -25.83 2.59 39.56
C PHE A 141 -25.57 1.49 40.59
N LEU A 142 -24.52 1.70 41.41
CA LEU A 142 -24.32 0.95 42.62
C LEU A 142 -25.01 1.74 43.74
N GLU A 143 -25.99 1.14 44.33
CA GLU A 143 -26.81 1.73 45.40
C GLU A 143 -26.56 0.94 46.71
N TYR A 144 -26.30 1.63 47.79
CA TYR A 144 -26.21 0.99 49.11
C TYR A 144 -26.69 1.91 50.22
N ARG A 145 -27.21 1.29 51.32
CA ARG A 145 -27.78 1.98 52.47
C ARG A 145 -26.95 1.75 53.70
N THR A 146 -26.76 2.81 54.49
CA THR A 146 -26.04 2.73 55.77
C THR A 146 -26.86 3.39 56.89
N GLU A 147 -26.77 2.84 58.10
CA GLU A 147 -27.34 3.41 59.31
C GLU A 147 -26.27 4.00 60.25
N CYS A 148 -26.69 4.48 61.44
CA CYS A 148 -25.78 4.88 62.48
C CYS A 148 -24.79 3.78 62.86
N GLY A 149 -23.52 4.15 63.01
CA GLY A 149 -22.45 3.21 63.30
C GLY A 149 -21.92 2.45 62.08
N CYS A 150 -22.18 2.95 60.88
CA CYS A 150 -21.74 2.35 59.62
C CYS A 150 -22.22 0.91 59.37
N LYS A 151 -23.36 0.52 60.00
CA LYS A 151 -23.99 -0.77 59.66
C LYS A 151 -24.48 -0.72 58.23
N ASP A 152 -23.88 -1.61 57.42
CA ASP A 152 -24.30 -1.82 56.04
C ASP A 152 -25.65 -2.57 56.03
N LYS A 153 -26.60 -2.02 55.26
CA LYS A 153 -27.93 -2.63 55.06
C LYS A 153 -28.04 -3.38 53.70
N GLY A 154 -26.97 -3.52 53.05
CA GLY A 154 -26.90 -4.13 51.71
C GLY A 154 -26.95 -3.12 50.61
N GLY A 155 -26.55 -3.53 49.43
CA GLY A 155 -26.50 -2.77 48.22
C GLY A 155 -27.06 -3.55 47.04
N ASP A 156 -27.33 -2.82 45.96
CA ASP A 156 -27.79 -3.37 44.70
C ASP A 156 -27.10 -2.66 43.52
N ILE A 157 -26.97 -3.37 42.40
CA ILE A 157 -26.45 -2.83 41.15
C ILE A 157 -27.55 -2.95 40.12
N TRP A 158 -27.91 -1.83 39.51
CA TRP A 158 -28.98 -1.84 38.51
C TRP A 158 -28.65 -0.97 37.30
N LEU A 159 -29.18 -1.37 36.13
CA LEU A 159 -29.00 -0.68 34.87
C LEU A 159 -29.83 0.61 34.85
N ALA A 160 -29.15 1.75 34.72
CA ALA A 160 -29.78 3.04 34.56
C ALA A 160 -30.11 3.32 33.10
N GLY A 161 -29.25 2.89 32.17
CA GLY A 161 -29.47 3.02 30.73
C GLY A 161 -28.32 2.50 29.89
N LYS A 162 -28.54 2.39 28.59
CA LYS A 162 -27.52 2.00 27.64
C LYS A 162 -26.98 3.22 26.91
N ILE A 163 -25.67 3.21 26.66
CA ILE A 163 -24.97 4.21 25.88
C ILE A 163 -24.60 3.55 24.55
N HIS A 164 -25.07 4.14 23.45
CA HIS A 164 -24.74 3.68 22.10
C HIS A 164 -24.38 4.88 21.23
N LEU A 165 -23.08 5.13 21.05
CA LEU A 165 -22.59 6.18 20.20
C LEU A 165 -22.48 5.69 18.75
N PRO A 166 -22.78 6.53 17.74
CA PRO A 166 -22.72 6.13 16.35
C PRO A 166 -21.31 5.66 15.95
N ALA A 167 -21.27 4.74 15.00
CA ALA A 167 -20.01 4.30 14.42
C ALA A 167 -19.29 5.45 13.72
N PRO A 168 -17.95 5.54 13.78
CA PRO A 168 -17.21 6.52 13.00
C PRO A 168 -17.53 6.37 11.52
N TYR A 169 -17.72 7.48 10.83
CA TYR A 169 -17.92 7.47 9.38
C TYR A 169 -16.70 6.89 8.66
N ILE A 170 -16.93 6.02 7.68
CA ILE A 170 -15.88 5.44 6.83
C ILE A 170 -15.98 6.07 5.45
N PRO A 171 -15.03 6.93 5.06
CA PRO A 171 -15.08 7.61 3.77
C PRO A 171 -14.97 6.63 2.61
N GLN A 172 -15.76 6.88 1.55
CA GLN A 172 -15.75 6.12 0.31
C GLN A 172 -14.99 6.89 -0.77
N PHE A 173 -13.66 6.77 -0.79
CA PHE A 173 -12.83 7.50 -1.73
C PHE A 173 -12.79 6.86 -3.11
N GLN A 174 -12.76 7.72 -4.13
CA GLN A 174 -12.61 7.37 -5.53
C GLN A 174 -11.17 7.65 -5.99
N LEU A 175 -10.53 6.63 -6.55
CA LEU A 175 -9.22 6.78 -7.19
C LEU A 175 -9.39 7.10 -8.68
N SER A 176 -8.49 7.94 -9.18
CA SER A 176 -8.43 8.28 -10.60
C SER A 176 -7.48 7.33 -11.32
N TYR A 177 -7.89 6.83 -12.47
CA TYR A 177 -7.05 6.09 -13.41
C TYR A 177 -6.94 6.87 -14.72
N LEU A 178 -5.79 6.79 -15.37
CA LEU A 178 -5.58 7.40 -16.69
C LEU A 178 -5.75 6.35 -17.77
N VAL A 179 -6.62 6.64 -18.74
CA VAL A 179 -6.83 5.77 -19.90
C VAL A 179 -5.67 5.99 -20.88
N PRO A 180 -4.87 4.96 -21.20
CA PRO A 180 -3.81 5.10 -22.19
C PRO A 180 -4.37 5.33 -23.57
N ALA A 181 -3.60 6.03 -24.43
CA ALA A 181 -3.95 6.19 -25.84
C ALA A 181 -3.98 4.84 -26.56
N VAL A 182 -4.86 4.71 -27.52
CA VAL A 182 -4.92 3.53 -28.38
C VAL A 182 -3.74 3.55 -29.35
N GLU A 183 -2.99 2.46 -29.39
CA GLU A 183 -1.93 2.24 -30.38
C GLU A 183 -2.54 1.59 -31.64
N GLU A 184 -2.74 2.37 -32.68
CA GLU A 184 -3.41 1.89 -33.91
C GLU A 184 -2.62 0.80 -34.62
N VAL A 185 -1.29 0.92 -34.65
CA VAL A 185 -0.38 -0.04 -35.30
C VAL A 185 0.71 -0.43 -34.32
N LYS A 186 0.64 -1.65 -33.81
CA LYS A 186 1.59 -2.19 -32.84
C LYS A 186 2.80 -2.80 -33.56
N ARG A 187 3.81 -1.98 -33.83
CA ARG A 187 5.09 -2.46 -34.39
C ARG A 187 6.02 -2.85 -33.26
N ARG A 188 6.61 -4.02 -33.39
CA ARG A 188 7.52 -4.58 -32.38
C ARG A 188 8.82 -5.03 -33.05
N THR A 189 9.88 -5.04 -32.26
CA THR A 189 11.18 -5.56 -32.68
C THR A 189 11.75 -6.40 -31.56
N GLU A 190 12.17 -7.60 -31.89
CA GLU A 190 12.91 -8.47 -30.97
C GLU A 190 14.30 -8.73 -31.53
N SER A 191 15.32 -8.51 -30.70
CA SER A 191 16.72 -8.63 -31.09
C SER A 191 17.36 -9.84 -30.43
N TYR A 192 18.03 -10.65 -31.20
CA TYR A 192 18.71 -11.86 -30.77
C TYR A 192 20.16 -11.88 -31.24
N SER A 193 20.99 -12.72 -30.60
CA SER A 193 22.38 -12.95 -30.98
C SER A 193 22.62 -14.43 -31.24
N ALA A 194 23.27 -14.72 -32.36
CA ALA A 194 23.72 -16.05 -32.74
C ALA A 194 25.26 -16.07 -32.83
N ASN A 195 25.88 -16.68 -31.83
CA ASN A 195 27.34 -16.78 -31.75
C ASN A 195 27.80 -18.14 -32.34
N PHE A 196 28.20 -18.11 -33.59
CA PHE A 196 28.68 -19.33 -34.26
C PHE A 196 30.18 -19.52 -34.08
N ASP A 197 30.57 -20.75 -33.86
CA ASP A 197 31.95 -21.18 -33.97
C ASP A 197 32.30 -21.41 -35.46
N TYR A 198 33.40 -20.86 -35.87
CA TYR A 198 33.90 -21.02 -37.23
C TYR A 198 35.30 -21.68 -37.21
N ALA A 199 35.54 -22.57 -38.15
CA ALA A 199 36.90 -23.06 -38.35
C ALA A 199 37.81 -21.90 -38.81
N VAL A 200 39.12 -22.03 -38.61
CA VAL A 200 40.08 -20.97 -38.94
C VAL A 200 39.94 -20.58 -40.45
N ASN A 201 39.80 -19.31 -40.69
CA ASN A 201 39.58 -18.72 -42.02
C ASN A 201 38.31 -19.20 -42.77
N ARG A 202 37.32 -19.78 -42.06
CA ARG A 202 36.03 -20.18 -42.62
C ARG A 202 34.93 -19.23 -42.25
N SER A 203 33.95 -19.12 -43.12
CA SER A 203 32.71 -18.32 -42.89
C SER A 203 31.45 -19.20 -43.01
N GLU A 204 31.60 -20.45 -43.40
CA GLU A 204 30.51 -21.40 -43.50
C GLU A 204 30.07 -21.84 -42.10
N ILE A 205 28.77 -21.95 -41.87
CA ILE A 205 28.20 -22.43 -40.63
C ILE A 205 28.08 -23.97 -40.73
N ASP A 206 29.05 -24.69 -40.13
CA ASP A 206 28.94 -26.12 -40.01
C ASP A 206 28.16 -26.45 -38.73
N ARG A 207 26.99 -27.07 -38.90
CA ARG A 207 26.10 -27.46 -37.78
C ARG A 207 26.79 -28.38 -36.73
N ASN A 208 27.68 -29.24 -37.22
CA ASN A 208 28.36 -30.23 -36.38
C ASN A 208 29.64 -29.69 -35.74
N PHE A 209 30.02 -28.44 -35.99
CA PHE A 209 31.21 -27.83 -35.43
C PHE A 209 30.89 -27.19 -34.08
N LYS A 210 31.49 -27.75 -33.02
CA LYS A 210 31.35 -27.30 -31.63
C LYS A 210 29.87 -27.12 -31.20
N ASN A 211 29.45 -25.88 -30.81
CA ASN A 211 28.13 -25.60 -30.28
C ASN A 211 27.13 -25.09 -31.35
N ASN A 212 27.48 -25.10 -32.63
CA ASN A 212 26.65 -24.52 -33.68
C ASN A 212 25.25 -25.14 -33.79
N ALA A 213 25.11 -26.43 -33.52
CA ALA A 213 23.80 -27.09 -33.53
C ALA A 213 22.82 -26.41 -32.56
N THR A 214 23.25 -26.15 -31.33
CA THR A 214 22.42 -25.50 -30.29
C THR A 214 22.02 -24.08 -30.71
N VAL A 215 22.97 -23.32 -31.25
CA VAL A 215 22.73 -21.96 -31.72
C VAL A 215 21.71 -21.90 -32.88
N LEU A 216 21.89 -22.84 -33.85
CA LEU A 216 20.96 -22.97 -34.98
C LEU A 216 19.58 -23.42 -34.52
N ASP A 217 19.46 -24.39 -33.62
CA ASP A 217 18.19 -24.89 -33.11
C ASP A 217 17.43 -23.79 -32.32
N GLN A 218 18.15 -22.94 -31.61
CA GLN A 218 17.56 -21.78 -30.95
C GLN A 218 17.03 -20.76 -31.96
N ALA A 219 17.79 -20.42 -32.98
CA ALA A 219 17.35 -19.51 -34.03
C ALA A 219 16.16 -20.08 -34.82
N ASP A 220 16.21 -21.37 -35.17
CA ASP A 220 15.13 -22.07 -35.85
C ASP A 220 13.82 -22.06 -35.04
N ARG A 221 13.90 -22.27 -33.74
CA ARG A 221 12.73 -22.19 -32.86
C ARG A 221 12.15 -20.78 -32.87
N ILE A 222 12.96 -19.75 -32.63
CA ILE A 222 12.50 -18.34 -32.56
C ILE A 222 11.84 -17.91 -33.89
N ILE A 223 12.47 -18.23 -35.04
CA ILE A 223 11.90 -17.90 -36.35
C ILE A 223 10.61 -18.68 -36.62
N SER A 224 10.54 -19.96 -36.25
CA SER A 224 9.33 -20.75 -36.37
C SER A 224 8.19 -20.24 -35.49
N GLU A 225 8.49 -19.86 -34.26
CA GLU A 225 7.51 -19.26 -33.34
C GLU A 225 6.97 -17.94 -33.90
N ALA A 226 7.85 -17.06 -34.37
CA ALA A 226 7.45 -15.78 -35.00
C ALA A 226 6.62 -15.99 -36.27
N LYS A 227 6.99 -16.96 -37.12
CA LYS A 227 6.28 -17.24 -38.37
C LYS A 227 4.90 -17.84 -38.17
N ASN A 228 4.73 -18.64 -37.12
CA ASN A 228 3.51 -19.39 -36.87
C ASN A 228 2.57 -18.74 -35.84
N ASP A 229 2.96 -17.62 -35.26
CA ASP A 229 2.13 -16.90 -34.28
C ASP A 229 0.94 -16.21 -35.00
N PRO A 230 -0.32 -16.59 -34.68
CA PRO A 230 -1.51 -16.06 -35.36
C PRO A 230 -1.77 -14.59 -35.04
N ASN A 231 -1.10 -14.05 -34.03
CA ASN A 231 -1.31 -12.66 -33.57
C ASN A 231 -0.40 -11.66 -34.26
N ILE A 232 0.60 -12.12 -35.02
CA ILE A 232 1.58 -11.22 -35.63
C ILE A 232 1.67 -11.43 -37.14
N VAL A 233 2.07 -10.38 -37.83
CA VAL A 233 2.52 -10.41 -39.19
C VAL A 233 4.01 -10.11 -39.17
N LEU A 234 4.79 -11.05 -39.71
CA LEU A 234 6.24 -10.87 -39.83
C LEU A 234 6.54 -9.86 -40.94
N ASP A 235 7.12 -8.71 -40.58
CA ASP A 235 7.41 -7.62 -41.54
C ASP A 235 8.79 -7.79 -42.15
N LYS A 236 9.82 -8.07 -41.31
CA LYS A 236 11.21 -8.15 -41.77
C LYS A 236 12.08 -8.91 -40.75
N ILE A 237 13.09 -9.61 -41.22
CA ILE A 237 14.22 -10.12 -40.45
C ILE A 237 15.48 -9.42 -40.95
N LEU A 238 16.21 -8.77 -40.06
CA LEU A 238 17.51 -8.16 -40.37
C LEU A 238 18.61 -8.96 -39.70
N ILE A 239 19.50 -9.51 -40.49
CA ILE A 239 20.69 -10.22 -40.00
C ILE A 239 21.89 -9.28 -40.15
N THR A 240 22.60 -9.04 -39.05
CA THR A 240 23.80 -8.22 -39.03
C THR A 240 24.99 -9.01 -38.56
N GLY A 241 26.01 -9.13 -39.39
CA GLY A 241 27.26 -9.81 -39.06
C GLY A 241 28.27 -8.89 -38.41
N TYR A 242 29.01 -9.47 -37.48
CA TYR A 242 30.09 -8.80 -36.76
C TYR A 242 31.37 -9.65 -36.72
N ALA A 243 32.49 -8.96 -36.62
CA ALA A 243 33.79 -9.52 -36.36
C ALA A 243 34.38 -8.92 -35.06
N SER A 244 35.31 -9.59 -34.46
CA SER A 244 36.07 -9.06 -33.33
C SER A 244 37.08 -8.00 -33.79
N PRO A 245 37.44 -7.03 -32.91
CA PRO A 245 38.41 -5.97 -33.25
C PRO A 245 39.88 -6.43 -33.32
N ASP A 246 40.13 -7.69 -33.61
CA ASP A 246 41.47 -8.25 -33.85
C ASP A 246 41.74 -8.37 -35.33
N GLY A 247 43.00 -8.28 -35.74
CA GLY A 247 43.41 -8.44 -37.15
C GLY A 247 43.21 -7.19 -38.01
N ASP A 248 43.15 -7.41 -39.31
CA ASP A 248 42.99 -6.35 -40.32
C ASP A 248 41.53 -5.93 -40.49
N THR A 249 41.29 -4.63 -40.59
CA THR A 249 39.93 -4.07 -40.66
C THR A 249 39.21 -4.44 -41.97
N ALA A 250 39.90 -4.43 -43.12
CA ALA A 250 39.28 -4.79 -44.40
C ALA A 250 38.94 -6.27 -44.45
N HIS A 251 39.79 -7.12 -43.86
CA HIS A 251 39.51 -8.53 -43.67
C HIS A 251 38.29 -8.76 -42.79
N ASN A 252 38.19 -8.04 -41.67
CA ASN A 252 37.05 -8.14 -40.72
C ASN A 252 35.73 -7.70 -41.33
N ILE A 253 35.74 -6.66 -42.20
CA ILE A 253 34.54 -6.27 -42.95
C ILE A 253 34.10 -7.43 -43.88
N SER A 254 35.00 -7.98 -44.70
CA SER A 254 34.69 -9.10 -45.58
C SER A 254 34.24 -10.35 -44.81
N LEU A 255 34.87 -10.64 -43.65
CA LEU A 255 34.52 -11.77 -42.83
C LEU A 255 33.13 -11.66 -42.20
N SER A 256 32.78 -10.47 -41.68
CA SER A 256 31.45 -10.19 -41.12
C SER A 256 30.35 -10.29 -42.19
N GLU A 257 30.61 -9.81 -43.42
CA GLU A 257 29.71 -9.96 -44.55
C GLU A 257 29.45 -11.42 -44.91
N LYS A 258 30.51 -12.21 -45.09
CA LYS A 258 30.40 -13.64 -45.42
C LYS A 258 29.64 -14.44 -44.38
N ARG A 259 29.91 -14.17 -43.08
CA ARG A 259 29.19 -14.79 -41.95
C ARG A 259 27.71 -14.45 -41.92
N ALA A 260 27.38 -13.16 -42.14
CA ALA A 260 25.99 -12.73 -42.19
C ALA A 260 25.24 -13.39 -43.36
N LYS A 261 25.86 -13.44 -44.55
CA LYS A 261 25.29 -14.11 -45.74
C LYS A 261 25.10 -15.61 -45.51
N ALA A 262 26.05 -16.28 -44.88
CA ALA A 262 25.92 -17.71 -44.55
C ALA A 262 24.72 -18.00 -43.64
N PHE A 263 24.51 -17.15 -42.62
CA PHE A 263 23.36 -17.31 -41.70
C PHE A 263 22.05 -16.94 -42.39
N THR A 264 22.01 -15.90 -43.20
CA THR A 264 20.86 -15.55 -44.06
C THR A 264 20.45 -16.70 -44.96
N ASN A 265 21.43 -17.30 -45.67
CA ASN A 265 21.17 -18.42 -46.58
C ASN A 265 20.61 -19.64 -45.80
N TYR A 266 21.16 -19.93 -44.63
CA TYR A 266 20.63 -21.00 -43.77
C TYR A 266 19.18 -20.79 -43.40
N LEU A 267 18.84 -19.62 -42.85
CA LEU A 267 17.46 -19.31 -42.39
C LEU A 267 16.49 -19.26 -43.58
N THR A 268 16.91 -18.68 -44.72
CA THR A 268 16.09 -18.62 -45.92
C THR A 268 15.75 -20.02 -46.45
N GLY A 269 16.73 -20.91 -46.52
CA GLY A 269 16.53 -22.29 -46.97
C GLY A 269 15.70 -23.12 -45.95
N LYS A 270 16.03 -23.01 -44.69
CA LYS A 270 15.38 -23.79 -43.61
C LYS A 270 13.91 -23.43 -43.40
N HIS A 271 13.59 -22.14 -43.42
CA HIS A 271 12.23 -21.63 -43.13
C HIS A 271 11.46 -21.22 -44.36
N ASN A 272 12.00 -21.42 -45.56
CA ASN A 272 11.40 -21.02 -46.84
C ASN A 272 10.90 -19.55 -46.79
N LEU A 273 11.80 -18.64 -46.35
CA LEU A 273 11.51 -17.23 -46.22
C LEU A 273 11.59 -16.55 -47.62
N ARG A 274 10.60 -15.69 -47.90
CA ARG A 274 10.69 -14.88 -49.13
C ARG A 274 11.85 -13.91 -49.01
N GLY A 275 12.61 -13.70 -50.09
CA GLY A 275 13.78 -12.80 -50.11
C GLY A 275 13.48 -11.35 -49.68
N THR A 276 12.22 -10.93 -49.79
CA THR A 276 11.76 -9.60 -49.33
C THR A 276 11.63 -9.50 -47.83
N LEU A 277 11.51 -10.63 -47.11
CA LEU A 277 11.35 -10.67 -45.65
C LEU A 277 12.68 -10.71 -44.90
N ILE A 278 13.77 -11.03 -45.57
CA ILE A 278 15.08 -11.17 -44.93
C ILE A 278 16.09 -10.27 -45.60
N THR A 279 16.82 -9.51 -44.81
CA THR A 279 17.88 -8.63 -45.28
C THR A 279 19.16 -8.87 -44.50
N THR A 280 20.28 -8.64 -45.17
CA THR A 280 21.62 -8.87 -44.61
C THR A 280 22.35 -7.54 -44.49
N ASP A 281 22.97 -7.30 -43.36
CA ASP A 281 23.88 -6.19 -43.09
C ASP A 281 25.16 -6.70 -42.42
N TRP A 282 26.20 -5.90 -42.41
CA TRP A 282 27.46 -6.23 -41.73
C TRP A 282 28.15 -4.94 -41.24
N LYS A 283 28.77 -5.01 -40.08
CA LYS A 283 29.40 -3.85 -39.45
C LYS A 283 30.94 -3.95 -39.36
N GLY A 284 31.52 -5.07 -39.80
CA GLY A 284 32.94 -5.34 -39.52
C GLY A 284 33.17 -5.57 -38.01
N GLU A 285 33.99 -4.75 -37.45
CA GLU A 285 34.41 -4.89 -36.04
C GLU A 285 33.35 -4.38 -35.03
N ASP A 286 33.00 -5.22 -34.06
CA ASP A 286 31.97 -4.92 -33.04
C ASP A 286 32.50 -4.08 -31.88
N TRP A 287 32.86 -2.84 -32.17
CA TRP A 287 33.30 -1.89 -31.14
C TRP A 287 32.23 -1.54 -30.11
N GLN A 288 30.97 -1.49 -30.54
CA GLN A 288 29.84 -1.23 -29.63
C GLN A 288 29.60 -2.42 -28.72
N GLY A 289 29.66 -3.64 -29.26
CA GLY A 289 29.58 -4.87 -28.47
C GLY A 289 30.72 -4.96 -27.47
N LEU A 290 31.95 -4.65 -27.86
CA LEU A 290 33.07 -4.60 -26.92
C LEU A 290 32.83 -3.59 -25.79
N SER A 291 32.42 -2.38 -26.12
CA SER A 291 32.12 -1.35 -25.12
C SER A 291 31.02 -1.82 -24.13
N ALA A 292 29.96 -2.45 -24.63
CA ALA A 292 28.89 -2.97 -23.81
C ALA A 292 29.33 -4.15 -22.92
N LEU A 293 30.19 -5.04 -23.40
CA LEU A 293 30.76 -6.11 -22.59
C LEU A 293 31.63 -5.57 -21.46
N ILE A 294 32.54 -4.66 -21.79
CA ILE A 294 33.47 -4.08 -20.82
C ILE A 294 32.73 -3.24 -19.77
N SER A 295 31.69 -2.48 -20.15
CA SER A 295 30.88 -1.71 -19.18
C SER A 295 30.16 -2.57 -18.15
N ARG A 296 29.93 -3.85 -18.41
CA ARG A 296 29.29 -4.81 -17.51
C ARG A 296 30.31 -5.67 -16.76
N SER A 297 31.56 -5.60 -17.13
CA SER A 297 32.65 -6.38 -16.55
C SER A 297 33.09 -5.74 -15.22
N HIS A 298 33.62 -6.56 -14.31
CA HIS A 298 34.29 -6.13 -13.08
C HIS A 298 35.82 -6.12 -13.25
N ASP A 299 36.30 -6.04 -14.48
CA ASP A 299 37.73 -5.98 -14.79
C ASP A 299 38.34 -4.65 -14.27
N PRO A 300 39.47 -4.66 -13.60
CA PRO A 300 40.14 -3.44 -13.10
C PRO A 300 40.54 -2.48 -14.22
N TYR A 301 40.65 -2.93 -15.45
CA TYR A 301 41.03 -2.11 -16.63
C TYR A 301 39.84 -1.62 -17.47
N CYS A 302 38.60 -1.83 -17.00
CA CYS A 302 37.38 -1.43 -17.73
C CYS A 302 37.41 0.03 -18.20
N GLU A 303 37.75 0.93 -17.29
CA GLU A 303 37.75 2.36 -17.58
C GLU A 303 38.80 2.74 -18.64
N GLU A 304 40.02 2.20 -18.53
CA GLU A 304 41.08 2.42 -19.50
C GLU A 304 40.68 1.95 -20.91
N ILE A 305 40.09 0.76 -21.01
CA ILE A 305 39.60 0.20 -22.27
C ILE A 305 38.50 1.09 -22.87
N LEU A 306 37.51 1.49 -22.08
CA LEU A 306 36.40 2.36 -22.52
C LEU A 306 36.89 3.74 -22.96
N GLN A 307 37.85 4.30 -22.27
CA GLN A 307 38.48 5.57 -22.67
C GLN A 307 39.20 5.47 -24.02
N VAL A 308 39.95 4.39 -24.23
CA VAL A 308 40.58 4.14 -25.55
C VAL A 308 39.54 4.04 -26.66
N ILE A 309 38.44 3.30 -26.44
CA ILE A 309 37.37 3.14 -27.40
C ILE A 309 36.70 4.48 -27.71
N LYS A 310 36.41 5.29 -26.68
CA LYS A 310 35.69 6.55 -26.78
C LYS A 310 36.52 7.67 -27.40
N ASN A 311 37.79 7.78 -27.00
CA ASN A 311 38.62 8.94 -27.31
C ASN A 311 39.48 8.75 -28.58
N THR A 312 39.55 7.54 -29.15
CA THR A 312 40.34 7.25 -30.32
C THR A 312 39.44 6.94 -31.53
N ALA A 313 39.17 7.93 -32.37
CA ALA A 313 38.28 7.77 -33.52
C ALA A 313 38.87 6.88 -34.63
N ASP A 314 40.17 6.98 -34.88
CA ASP A 314 40.87 6.15 -35.87
C ASP A 314 40.99 4.71 -35.38
N ILE A 315 40.44 3.78 -36.17
CA ILE A 315 40.36 2.36 -35.80
C ILE A 315 41.74 1.72 -35.61
N ASN A 316 42.72 2.04 -36.46
CA ASN A 316 44.05 1.45 -36.37
C ASN A 316 44.83 1.99 -35.16
N LYS A 317 44.68 3.28 -34.87
CA LYS A 317 45.25 3.87 -33.64
C LYS A 317 44.59 3.30 -32.40
N ARG A 318 43.25 3.09 -32.42
CA ARG A 318 42.51 2.45 -31.32
C ARG A 318 43.02 1.05 -31.05
N LYS A 319 43.20 0.22 -32.08
CA LYS A 319 43.76 -1.11 -31.95
C LYS A 319 45.18 -1.07 -31.38
N THR A 320 46.01 -0.18 -31.85
CA THR A 320 47.38 0.00 -31.36
C THR A 320 47.39 0.41 -29.89
N ALA A 321 46.52 1.34 -29.52
CA ALA A 321 46.38 1.76 -28.12
C ALA A 321 45.94 0.59 -27.20
N LEU A 322 44.95 -0.20 -27.60
CA LEU A 322 44.52 -1.38 -26.84
C LEU A 322 45.64 -2.42 -26.74
N LYS A 323 46.40 -2.66 -27.82
CA LYS A 323 47.55 -3.60 -27.81
C LYS A 323 48.64 -3.18 -26.83
N ASN A 324 48.80 -1.90 -26.58
CA ASN A 324 49.85 -1.36 -25.71
C ASN A 324 49.38 -1.18 -24.23
N LEU A 325 48.09 -1.30 -23.94
CA LEU A 325 47.58 -1.17 -22.60
C LEU A 325 48.25 -2.19 -21.66
N GLN A 326 48.80 -1.70 -20.54
CA GLN A 326 49.43 -2.52 -19.51
C GLN A 326 50.48 -3.49 -20.09
N GLY A 327 51.31 -2.99 -21.04
CA GLY A 327 52.32 -3.84 -21.68
C GLY A 327 51.75 -5.00 -22.48
N GLY A 328 50.55 -4.90 -22.97
CA GLY A 328 49.87 -5.92 -23.76
C GLY A 328 49.11 -6.96 -22.95
N ALA A 329 49.10 -6.89 -21.63
CA ALA A 329 48.40 -7.86 -20.79
C ALA A 329 46.87 -7.77 -21.02
N VAL A 330 46.34 -6.56 -21.08
CA VAL A 330 44.92 -6.32 -21.34
C VAL A 330 44.50 -6.91 -22.69
N TYR A 331 45.26 -6.65 -23.73
CA TYR A 331 44.93 -7.14 -25.07
C TYR A 331 44.95 -8.66 -25.17
N ARG A 332 45.89 -9.36 -24.49
CA ARG A 332 45.90 -10.82 -24.43
C ARG A 332 44.61 -11.33 -23.77
N LYS A 333 44.21 -10.73 -22.69
CA LYS A 333 42.95 -11.07 -22.02
C LYS A 333 41.73 -10.89 -22.95
N LEU A 334 41.63 -9.74 -23.63
CA LEU A 334 40.56 -9.48 -24.59
C LEU A 334 40.51 -10.57 -25.71
N LEU A 335 41.66 -11.01 -26.21
CA LEU A 335 41.76 -12.07 -27.22
C LEU A 335 41.20 -13.40 -26.72
N GLU A 336 41.42 -13.71 -25.44
CA GLU A 336 41.02 -14.98 -24.84
C GLU A 336 39.56 -15.02 -24.41
N THR A 337 39.04 -13.89 -23.86
CA THR A 337 37.72 -13.86 -23.19
C THR A 337 36.64 -13.09 -23.95
N ASP A 338 36.94 -11.87 -24.43
CA ASP A 338 35.94 -10.96 -24.90
C ASP A 338 35.78 -11.00 -26.44
N PHE A 339 36.87 -11.04 -27.20
CA PHE A 339 36.82 -11.06 -28.66
C PHE A 339 36.10 -12.27 -29.24
N PRO A 340 36.20 -13.49 -28.69
CA PRO A 340 35.40 -14.62 -29.20
C PRO A 340 33.89 -14.36 -29.16
N VAL A 341 33.39 -13.69 -28.14
CA VAL A 341 31.95 -13.36 -27.99
C VAL A 341 31.47 -12.36 -29.04
N LEU A 342 32.37 -11.49 -29.56
CA LEU A 342 32.05 -10.48 -30.56
C LEU A 342 31.98 -11.06 -31.99
N ARG A 343 32.39 -12.32 -32.20
CA ARG A 343 32.27 -13.03 -33.48
C ARG A 343 30.88 -13.58 -33.65
N ARG A 344 29.89 -12.71 -33.81
CA ARG A 344 28.46 -13.03 -33.75
C ARG A 344 27.71 -12.55 -34.98
N ASN A 345 26.51 -13.08 -35.16
CA ASN A 345 25.46 -12.47 -35.94
C ASN A 345 24.36 -11.98 -34.98
N SER A 346 23.86 -10.76 -35.13
CA SER A 346 22.55 -10.42 -34.55
C SER A 346 21.47 -10.68 -35.63
N TYR A 347 20.28 -10.97 -35.16
CA TYR A 347 19.08 -10.99 -36.00
C TYR A 347 17.94 -10.30 -35.30
N ASP A 348 17.40 -9.28 -35.96
CA ASP A 348 16.31 -8.49 -35.49
C ASP A 348 15.03 -8.87 -36.24
N ILE A 349 14.00 -9.25 -35.49
CA ILE A 349 12.70 -9.66 -36.06
C ILE A 349 11.73 -8.50 -35.84
N PHE A 350 11.32 -7.89 -36.96
CA PHE A 350 10.32 -6.83 -36.99
C PHE A 350 8.96 -7.44 -37.33
N TYR A 351 7.97 -7.12 -36.57
CA TYR A 351 6.62 -7.63 -36.78
C TYR A 351 5.56 -6.64 -36.31
N THR A 352 4.38 -6.74 -36.93
CA THR A 352 3.19 -5.97 -36.56
C THR A 352 2.22 -6.91 -35.83
N VAL A 353 1.76 -6.51 -34.64
CA VAL A 353 0.76 -7.25 -33.87
C VAL A 353 -0.63 -6.76 -34.23
N ARG A 354 -1.56 -7.65 -34.51
CA ARG A 354 -2.96 -7.29 -34.74
C ARG A 354 -3.62 -6.72 -33.49
N GLY A 355 -4.74 -6.01 -33.63
CA GLY A 355 -5.56 -5.63 -32.49
C GLY A 355 -6.08 -6.87 -31.76
N LEU A 356 -6.02 -6.84 -30.45
CA LEU A 356 -6.47 -7.90 -29.57
C LEU A 356 -7.66 -7.42 -28.73
N ASP A 357 -8.66 -8.26 -28.58
CA ASP A 357 -9.71 -8.01 -27.59
C ASP A 357 -9.24 -8.29 -26.16
N THR A 358 -10.09 -7.97 -25.18
CA THR A 358 -9.71 -8.10 -23.75
C THR A 358 -9.42 -9.56 -23.35
N ASP A 359 -10.14 -10.52 -23.90
CA ASP A 359 -9.97 -11.95 -23.52
C ASP A 359 -8.68 -12.50 -24.14
N GLN A 360 -8.41 -12.21 -25.41
CA GLN A 360 -7.15 -12.53 -26.07
C GLN A 360 -5.96 -11.87 -25.35
N SER A 361 -6.13 -10.62 -24.91
CA SER A 361 -5.11 -9.89 -24.15
C SER A 361 -4.86 -10.51 -22.77
N LYS A 362 -5.89 -11.04 -22.10
CA LYS A 362 -5.75 -11.79 -20.83
C LYS A 362 -4.90 -13.04 -20.98
N ASP A 363 -5.07 -13.77 -22.07
CA ASP A 363 -4.30 -15.00 -22.33
C ASP A 363 -2.81 -14.67 -22.55
N LEU A 364 -2.53 -13.50 -23.13
CA LEU A 364 -1.17 -13.09 -23.53
C LEU A 364 -0.41 -12.30 -22.47
N ILE A 365 -1.09 -11.57 -21.58
CA ILE A 365 -0.46 -10.61 -20.66
C ILE A 365 0.65 -11.24 -19.79
N PHE A 366 0.51 -12.51 -19.42
CA PHE A 366 1.48 -13.22 -18.59
C PHE A 366 2.49 -14.06 -19.37
N VAL A 367 2.29 -14.25 -20.67
CA VAL A 367 3.10 -15.13 -21.53
C VAL A 367 3.90 -14.31 -22.55
N LYS A 368 3.23 -13.39 -23.26
CA LYS A 368 3.81 -12.54 -24.33
C LYS A 368 3.37 -11.08 -24.17
N PRO A 369 3.65 -10.42 -23.03
CA PRO A 369 3.21 -9.05 -22.77
C PRO A 369 3.69 -8.05 -23.81
N GLN A 370 4.83 -8.30 -24.48
CA GLN A 370 5.35 -7.44 -25.54
C GLN A 370 4.43 -7.30 -26.76
N GLN A 371 3.47 -8.20 -26.93
CA GLN A 371 2.48 -8.13 -27.99
C GLN A 371 1.32 -7.19 -27.67
N LEU A 372 1.14 -6.78 -26.41
CA LEU A 372 0.06 -5.90 -25.99
C LEU A 372 0.48 -4.44 -26.04
N SER A 373 -0.48 -3.58 -26.39
CA SER A 373 -0.38 -2.14 -26.17
C SER A 373 -0.68 -1.80 -24.71
N LEU A 374 -0.25 -0.61 -24.26
CA LEU A 374 -0.55 -0.14 -22.91
C LEU A 374 -2.08 -0.03 -22.67
N ASN A 375 -2.85 0.36 -23.71
CA ASN A 375 -4.30 0.42 -23.65
C ASN A 375 -4.93 -0.98 -23.45
N GLU A 376 -4.48 -1.99 -24.21
CA GLU A 376 -4.94 -3.38 -24.02
C GLU A 376 -4.61 -3.90 -22.62
N MET A 377 -3.40 -3.62 -22.09
CA MET A 377 -3.04 -3.97 -20.71
C MET A 377 -3.95 -3.27 -19.68
N PHE A 378 -4.31 -2.00 -19.93
CA PHE A 378 -5.24 -1.26 -19.10
C PHE A 378 -6.65 -1.88 -19.11
N MET A 379 -7.14 -2.30 -20.30
CA MET A 379 -8.43 -3.00 -20.41
C MET A 379 -8.42 -4.34 -19.67
N VAL A 380 -7.33 -5.11 -19.78
CA VAL A 380 -7.14 -6.35 -19.01
C VAL A 380 -7.17 -6.09 -17.53
N ALA A 381 -6.42 -5.08 -17.03
CA ALA A 381 -6.42 -4.74 -15.61
C ALA A 381 -7.85 -4.45 -15.11
N ASN A 382 -8.60 -3.60 -15.83
CA ASN A 382 -9.96 -3.21 -15.45
C ASN A 382 -11.00 -4.34 -15.60
N SER A 383 -10.66 -5.47 -16.19
CA SER A 383 -11.51 -6.66 -16.25
C SER A 383 -11.40 -7.54 -15.00
N TYR A 384 -10.43 -7.29 -14.14
CA TYR A 384 -10.28 -7.93 -12.85
C TYR A 384 -10.92 -7.11 -11.73
N GLU A 385 -11.19 -7.75 -10.61
CA GLU A 385 -11.65 -7.06 -9.41
C GLU A 385 -10.54 -6.11 -8.90
N LYS A 386 -10.92 -4.86 -8.60
CA LYS A 386 -9.99 -3.86 -8.07
C LYS A 386 -9.34 -4.36 -6.78
N GLY A 387 -8.02 -4.20 -6.67
CA GLY A 387 -7.26 -4.67 -5.54
C GLY A 387 -6.93 -6.18 -5.55
N SER A 388 -7.39 -6.95 -6.54
CA SER A 388 -7.00 -8.35 -6.71
C SER A 388 -5.52 -8.48 -7.09
N LYS A 389 -4.96 -9.68 -6.92
CA LYS A 389 -3.57 -9.97 -7.32
C LYS A 389 -3.36 -9.82 -8.82
N GLU A 390 -4.32 -10.24 -9.62
CA GLU A 390 -4.30 -10.16 -11.07
C GLU A 390 -4.34 -8.70 -11.54
N PHE A 391 -5.20 -7.89 -10.92
CA PHE A 391 -5.28 -6.45 -11.15
C PHE A 391 -3.92 -5.78 -10.95
N LYS A 392 -3.31 -5.96 -9.77
CA LYS A 392 -1.99 -5.39 -9.45
C LYS A 392 -0.91 -5.90 -10.40
N LYS A 393 -0.84 -7.22 -10.60
CA LYS A 393 0.18 -7.85 -11.46
C LYS A 393 0.12 -7.32 -12.89
N THR A 394 -1.07 -7.05 -13.41
CA THR A 394 -1.25 -6.48 -14.75
C THR A 394 -0.66 -5.08 -14.85
N PHE A 395 -0.91 -4.19 -13.87
CA PHE A 395 -0.29 -2.86 -13.85
C PHE A 395 1.22 -2.91 -13.61
N ASP A 396 1.72 -3.86 -12.82
CA ASP A 396 3.17 -4.06 -12.66
C ASP A 396 3.84 -4.49 -13.98
N ILE A 397 3.18 -5.35 -14.77
CA ILE A 397 3.64 -5.74 -16.11
C ILE A 397 3.60 -4.54 -17.05
N ALA A 398 2.49 -3.79 -17.07
CA ALA A 398 2.35 -2.60 -17.90
C ALA A 398 3.49 -1.58 -17.65
N ALA A 399 3.78 -1.27 -16.38
CA ALA A 399 4.86 -0.36 -16.03
C ALA A 399 6.27 -0.90 -16.36
N ARG A 400 6.46 -2.22 -16.33
CA ARG A 400 7.71 -2.87 -16.75
C ARG A 400 7.90 -2.84 -18.27
N MET A 401 6.81 -3.02 -19.01
CA MET A 401 6.84 -2.99 -20.48
C MET A 401 6.95 -1.56 -21.04
N TYR A 402 6.41 -0.59 -20.32
CA TYR A 402 6.39 0.83 -20.67
C TYR A 402 6.98 1.70 -19.55
N PRO A 403 8.30 1.53 -19.23
CA PRO A 403 8.90 2.15 -18.05
C PRO A 403 8.96 3.67 -18.10
N ASP A 404 9.02 4.24 -19.31
CA ASP A 404 9.10 5.68 -19.53
C ASP A 404 7.73 6.34 -19.73
N ASP A 405 6.66 5.54 -19.84
CA ASP A 405 5.32 6.08 -20.04
C ASP A 405 4.73 6.57 -18.69
N PRO A 406 4.32 7.86 -18.61
CA PRO A 406 3.81 8.44 -17.38
C PRO A 406 2.45 7.85 -16.97
N VAL A 407 1.63 7.40 -17.93
CA VAL A 407 0.32 6.77 -17.66
C VAL A 407 0.51 5.39 -17.05
N ALA A 408 1.47 4.61 -17.57
CA ALA A 408 1.79 3.30 -17.00
C ALA A 408 2.27 3.41 -15.56
N ARG A 409 3.19 4.34 -15.27
CA ARG A 409 3.69 4.60 -13.91
C ARG A 409 2.60 5.09 -12.96
N PHE A 410 1.76 6.02 -13.43
CA PHE A 410 0.64 6.56 -12.65
C PHE A 410 -0.35 5.45 -12.27
N ASN A 411 -0.81 4.66 -13.24
CA ASN A 411 -1.80 3.60 -13.00
C ASN A 411 -1.24 2.49 -12.09
N ARG A 412 0.05 2.17 -12.20
CA ARG A 412 0.72 1.27 -11.27
C ARG A 412 0.65 1.81 -9.84
N SER A 413 1.05 3.08 -9.63
CA SER A 413 0.99 3.70 -8.29
C SER A 413 -0.44 3.75 -7.74
N THR A 414 -1.43 3.94 -8.60
CA THR A 414 -2.85 3.88 -8.21
C THR A 414 -3.24 2.47 -7.78
N SER A 415 -2.79 1.43 -8.48
CA SER A 415 -3.03 0.03 -8.11
C SER A 415 -2.37 -0.36 -6.78
N GLU A 416 -1.24 0.25 -6.45
CA GLU A 416 -0.55 0.09 -5.16
C GLU A 416 -1.40 0.59 -3.99
N ILE A 417 -2.18 1.67 -4.19
CA ILE A 417 -3.13 2.16 -3.17
C ILE A 417 -4.26 1.15 -2.93
N GLU A 418 -4.80 0.53 -3.98
CA GLU A 418 -5.87 -0.48 -3.85
C GLU A 418 -5.39 -1.75 -3.13
N THR A 419 -4.11 -2.06 -3.21
CA THR A 419 -3.51 -3.26 -2.61
C THR A 419 -2.79 -3.01 -1.28
N GLY A 420 -2.82 -1.76 -0.77
CA GLY A 420 -2.26 -1.42 0.54
C GLY A 420 -0.77 -1.07 0.55
N SER A 421 -0.11 -0.97 -0.61
CA SER A 421 1.32 -0.55 -0.72
C SER A 421 1.41 0.98 -0.74
N TYR A 422 1.02 1.61 0.37
CA TYR A 422 0.84 3.07 0.40
C TYR A 422 2.15 3.87 0.30
N ASP A 423 3.26 3.39 0.88
CA ASP A 423 4.52 4.12 0.87
C ASP A 423 5.14 4.20 -0.53
N ASP A 424 5.07 3.10 -1.31
CA ASP A 424 5.52 3.08 -2.70
C ASP A 424 4.68 4.03 -3.55
N ALA A 425 3.35 3.96 -3.41
CA ALA A 425 2.42 4.84 -4.09
C ALA A 425 2.66 6.32 -3.77
N ILE A 426 2.85 6.67 -2.50
CA ILE A 426 3.11 8.05 -2.07
C ILE A 426 4.42 8.56 -2.70
N THR A 427 5.49 7.77 -2.62
CA THR A 427 6.79 8.15 -3.18
C THR A 427 6.71 8.47 -4.68
N ALA A 428 5.97 7.66 -5.44
CA ALA A 428 5.77 7.87 -6.86
C ALA A 428 4.85 9.06 -7.16
N LEU A 429 3.72 9.18 -6.42
CA LEU A 429 2.71 10.21 -6.67
C LEU A 429 3.16 11.61 -6.25
N GLN A 430 4.08 11.75 -5.31
CA GLN A 430 4.68 13.05 -4.94
C GLN A 430 5.42 13.73 -6.09
N GLN A 431 5.83 12.96 -7.12
CA GLN A 431 6.49 13.49 -8.32
C GLN A 431 5.49 13.87 -9.42
N ILE A 432 4.18 13.68 -9.21
CA ILE A 432 3.13 13.85 -10.24
C ILE A 432 2.26 15.05 -9.90
N GLU A 433 2.54 16.18 -10.52
CA GLU A 433 1.82 17.45 -10.31
C GLU A 433 0.59 17.59 -11.22
N THR A 434 -0.36 16.66 -11.10
CA THR A 434 -1.65 16.69 -11.83
C THR A 434 -2.82 16.57 -10.87
N PRO A 435 -4.04 17.00 -11.26
CA PRO A 435 -5.22 16.84 -10.41
C PRO A 435 -5.46 15.40 -9.96
N GLN A 436 -5.26 14.42 -10.87
CA GLN A 436 -5.37 13.01 -10.56
C GLN A 436 -4.27 12.54 -9.59
N GLY A 437 -3.04 13.05 -9.77
CA GLY A 437 -1.92 12.77 -8.87
C GLY A 437 -2.20 13.25 -7.45
N TRP A 438 -2.66 14.49 -7.29
CA TRP A 438 -3.01 15.06 -5.98
C TRP A 438 -4.17 14.31 -5.32
N ASN A 439 -5.21 13.96 -6.09
CA ASN A 439 -6.33 13.15 -5.59
C ASN A 439 -5.87 11.81 -5.02
N ASN A 440 -5.10 11.06 -5.81
CA ASN A 440 -4.65 9.72 -5.41
C ASN A 440 -3.62 9.78 -4.27
N LEU A 441 -2.76 10.80 -4.27
CA LEU A 441 -1.82 11.05 -3.16
C LEU A 441 -2.57 11.30 -1.83
N ALA A 442 -3.64 12.12 -1.87
CA ALA A 442 -4.46 12.37 -0.69
C ALA A 442 -5.11 11.08 -0.15
N VAL A 443 -5.63 10.22 -1.05
CA VAL A 443 -6.19 8.91 -0.66
C VAL A 443 -5.13 8.01 -0.05
N ALA A 444 -3.93 7.95 -0.64
CA ALA A 444 -2.82 7.15 -0.13
C ALA A 444 -2.37 7.61 1.25
N LEU A 445 -2.19 8.91 1.45
CA LEU A 445 -1.84 9.52 2.74
C LEU A 445 -2.90 9.19 3.80
N PHE A 446 -4.18 9.36 3.48
CA PHE A 446 -5.26 9.03 4.40
C PHE A 446 -5.25 7.55 4.80
N ARG A 447 -5.15 6.63 3.83
CA ARG A 447 -5.12 5.19 4.08
C ARG A 447 -3.89 4.75 4.89
N ARG A 448 -2.77 5.46 4.75
CA ARG A 448 -1.58 5.28 5.59
C ARG A 448 -1.77 5.82 7.02
N GLY A 449 -2.76 6.70 7.24
CA GLY A 449 -3.02 7.35 8.54
C GLY A 449 -2.40 8.74 8.69
N ASP A 450 -1.76 9.29 7.66
CA ASP A 450 -1.22 10.65 7.65
C ASP A 450 -2.27 11.63 7.10
N ASN A 451 -2.88 12.39 8.00
CA ASN A 451 -3.96 13.31 7.64
C ASN A 451 -3.50 14.78 7.50
N THR A 452 -2.20 15.04 7.59
CA THR A 452 -1.66 16.42 7.68
C THR A 452 -1.94 17.26 6.43
N GLN A 453 -1.91 16.64 5.24
CA GLN A 453 -2.06 17.33 3.96
C GLN A 453 -3.25 16.83 3.12
N VAL A 454 -4.05 15.90 3.62
CA VAL A 454 -5.16 15.28 2.87
C VAL A 454 -6.15 16.30 2.35
N SER A 455 -6.62 17.24 3.21
CA SER A 455 -7.56 18.30 2.79
C SER A 455 -6.96 19.17 1.70
N CYS A 456 -5.71 19.59 1.86
CA CYS A 456 -5.00 20.46 0.91
C CYS A 456 -4.93 19.85 -0.49
N TYR A 457 -4.56 18.56 -0.59
CA TYR A 457 -4.48 17.88 -1.88
C TYR A 457 -5.85 17.66 -2.52
N PHE A 458 -6.88 17.26 -1.75
CA PHE A 458 -8.23 17.15 -2.29
C PHE A 458 -8.77 18.51 -2.77
N GLU A 459 -8.54 19.60 -2.01
CA GLU A 459 -8.95 20.95 -2.41
C GLU A 459 -8.23 21.41 -3.68
N LYS A 460 -6.90 21.17 -3.77
CA LYS A 460 -6.10 21.51 -4.95
C LYS A 460 -6.62 20.79 -6.19
N ALA A 461 -6.88 19.50 -6.09
CA ALA A 461 -7.41 18.69 -7.19
C ALA A 461 -8.85 19.06 -7.56
N SER A 462 -9.71 19.33 -6.58
CA SER A 462 -11.10 19.75 -6.79
C SER A 462 -11.19 21.13 -7.46
N LYS A 463 -10.37 22.10 -7.04
CA LYS A 463 -10.27 23.44 -7.67
C LYS A 463 -9.78 23.34 -9.12
N ALA A 464 -9.00 22.34 -9.46
CA ALA A 464 -8.59 22.05 -10.85
C ALA A 464 -9.67 21.33 -11.67
N GLY A 465 -10.88 21.11 -11.12
CA GLY A 465 -12.03 20.57 -11.82
C GLY A 465 -12.18 19.06 -11.78
N LEU A 466 -11.38 18.34 -10.98
CA LEU A 466 -11.47 16.88 -10.87
C LEU A 466 -12.69 16.47 -10.02
N LYS A 467 -13.63 15.73 -10.62
CA LYS A 467 -14.88 15.32 -9.96
C LYS A 467 -14.66 14.36 -8.80
N GLU A 468 -13.77 13.38 -8.96
CA GLU A 468 -13.39 12.42 -7.93
C GLU A 468 -12.83 13.14 -6.69
N ALA A 469 -12.04 14.19 -6.89
CA ALA A 469 -11.49 14.97 -5.79
C ALA A 469 -12.56 15.80 -5.06
N ALA A 470 -13.53 16.32 -5.77
CA ALA A 470 -14.66 17.02 -5.14
C ALA A 470 -15.51 16.07 -4.28
N HIS A 471 -15.77 14.86 -4.79
CA HIS A 471 -16.40 13.78 -4.02
C HIS A 471 -15.57 13.42 -2.78
N ASN A 472 -14.28 13.16 -2.97
CA ASN A 472 -13.37 12.74 -1.89
C ASN A 472 -13.24 13.81 -0.80
N LEU A 473 -13.21 15.08 -1.18
CA LEU A 473 -13.20 16.18 -0.23
C LEU A 473 -14.47 16.19 0.64
N SER A 474 -15.63 15.93 0.04
CA SER A 474 -16.90 15.82 0.77
C SER A 474 -16.86 14.63 1.75
N GLU A 475 -16.40 13.47 1.30
CA GLU A 475 -16.25 12.28 2.14
C GLU A 475 -15.28 12.52 3.31
N TYR A 476 -14.16 13.18 3.05
CA TYR A 476 -13.19 13.52 4.08
C TYR A 476 -13.75 14.49 5.13
N LYS A 477 -14.57 15.49 4.71
CA LYS A 477 -15.26 16.40 5.64
C LYS A 477 -16.25 15.66 6.53
N LYS A 478 -17.06 14.76 6.00
CA LYS A 478 -17.97 13.90 6.80
C LYS A 478 -17.20 13.08 7.83
N TRP A 479 -16.02 12.56 7.44
CA TRP A 479 -15.19 11.83 8.37
C TRP A 479 -14.63 12.71 9.48
N LEU A 480 -14.19 13.93 9.18
CA LEU A 480 -13.76 14.89 10.20
C LEU A 480 -14.90 15.20 11.18
N GLU A 481 -16.09 15.54 10.68
CA GLU A 481 -17.28 15.78 11.48
C GLU A 481 -17.63 14.60 12.39
N SER A 482 -17.48 13.37 11.88
CA SER A 482 -17.74 12.16 12.67
C SER A 482 -16.72 11.89 13.77
N LYS A 483 -15.54 12.50 13.72
CA LYS A 483 -14.54 12.43 14.79
C LYS A 483 -14.84 13.38 15.94
N ASP A 484 -15.46 14.51 15.61
CA ASP A 484 -15.77 15.55 16.59
C ASP A 484 -17.10 15.25 17.29
N ASN A 485 -18.00 14.53 16.66
CA ASN A 485 -19.25 13.99 17.21
C ASN A 485 -19.03 12.57 17.78
#